data_5153566d719a836bc8a4f464a818f119
#
_entry.id   5153566d719a836bc8a4f464a818f119
#
_cell.length_a   1.000
_cell.length_b   1.000
_cell.length_c   1.000
_cell.angle_alpha   90.00
_cell.angle_beta   90.00
_cell.angle_gamma   90.00
#
_symmetry.space_group_name_H-M   'P 1'
#
loop_
_entity.id
_entity.type
_entity.pdbx_description
1 polymer ?
#
loop_
_entity_poly.entity_id
_entity_poly.type
_entity_poly.pdbx_seq_one_letter_code
_entity_poly.pdbx_strand_id
1 'polypeptide(L)'
;MEKRKHTRIVVRNMKIDISDGIGCCSGTVRDISRVGLCLSDLAKRFGKNIDAYVVVASSEDLHFKFRVRPKWEQAGRLSKRVGVEIHEPPPQWTEYILSLESKRKKK
;
A
#
# COMPACT_ATOMS: atom_id res chain seq x y z
N MET A 1 1.19 -13.57 -19.30
CA MET A 1 0.84 -14.36 -18.11
C MET A 1 1.31 -13.70 -16.81
N GLU A 2 0.50 -13.78 -15.84
CA GLU A 2 0.81 -13.18 -14.55
C GLU A 2 1.87 -13.97 -13.80
N LYS A 3 2.87 -13.29 -13.29
CA LYS A 3 3.96 -13.93 -12.58
C LYS A 3 4.08 -13.52 -11.14
N ARG A 4 3.02 -13.00 -10.58
CA ARG A 4 3.06 -12.56 -9.19
C ARG A 4 3.33 -13.71 -8.26
N LYS A 5 4.24 -13.48 -7.32
CA LYS A 5 4.53 -14.46 -6.29
C LYS A 5 3.50 -14.44 -5.17
N HIS A 6 2.80 -13.32 -5.01
CA HIS A 6 1.92 -13.13 -3.87
C HIS A 6 0.55 -12.70 -4.36
N THR A 7 -0.47 -13.23 -3.70
CA THR A 7 -1.85 -12.89 -3.99
C THR A 7 -2.11 -11.43 -3.62
N ARG A 8 -2.78 -10.72 -4.50
CA ARG A 8 -3.26 -9.38 -4.21
C ARG A 8 -4.68 -9.45 -3.74
N ILE A 9 -4.96 -8.70 -2.68
CA ILE A 9 -6.27 -8.71 -2.04
C ILE A 9 -6.84 -7.30 -2.12
N VAL A 10 -8.02 -7.18 -2.74
CA VAL A 10 -8.71 -5.91 -2.81
C VAL A 10 -9.27 -5.60 -1.44
N VAL A 11 -9.04 -4.37 -0.96
CA VAL A 11 -9.55 -3.96 0.34
C VAL A 11 -10.41 -2.73 0.18
N ARG A 12 -11.26 -2.50 1.17
CA ARG A 12 -12.11 -1.33 1.25
C ARG A 12 -11.91 -0.68 2.60
N ASN A 13 -12.10 0.63 2.64
CA ASN A 13 -12.04 1.38 3.89
C ASN A 13 -10.68 1.34 4.56
N MET A 14 -9.62 1.15 3.78
CA MET A 14 -8.27 1.27 4.30
C MET A 14 -7.67 2.55 3.75
N LYS A 15 -7.17 3.37 4.63
CA LYS A 15 -6.59 4.66 4.28
C LYS A 15 -5.12 4.67 4.61
N ILE A 16 -4.39 5.55 3.93
CA ILE A 16 -2.98 5.71 4.23
C ILE A 16 -2.63 7.17 4.39
N ASP A 17 -1.66 7.38 5.25
CA ASP A 17 -0.91 8.62 5.30
C ASP A 17 0.50 8.28 4.89
N ILE A 18 1.04 9.04 3.96
CA ILE A 18 2.34 8.75 3.38
C ILE A 18 3.20 9.99 3.50
N SER A 19 4.45 9.78 3.90
CA SER A 19 5.40 10.86 4.09
C SER A 19 6.67 10.59 3.30
N ASP A 20 7.17 11.63 2.62
CA ASP A 20 8.44 11.55 1.91
C ASP A 20 9.58 12.20 2.69
N GLY A 21 9.33 12.56 3.96
CA GLY A 21 10.33 13.20 4.79
C GLY A 21 10.26 14.72 4.75
N ILE A 22 9.54 15.27 3.79
CA ILE A 22 9.38 16.72 3.65
C ILE A 22 7.92 17.10 3.85
N GLY A 23 7.04 16.34 3.24
CA GLY A 23 5.61 16.58 3.35
C GLY A 23 4.85 15.29 3.50
N CYS A 24 3.56 15.42 3.71
CA CYS A 24 2.66 14.28 3.87
C CYS A 24 1.49 14.42 2.92
N CYS A 25 0.88 13.28 2.65
CA CYS A 25 -0.28 13.22 1.80
C CYS A 25 -1.12 12.04 2.24
N SER A 26 -2.41 12.13 2.07
CA SER A 26 -3.33 11.04 2.40
C SER A 26 -3.85 10.42 1.12
N GLY A 27 -4.21 9.17 1.21
CA GLY A 27 -4.80 8.46 0.09
C GLY A 27 -5.55 7.25 0.58
N THR A 28 -5.88 6.37 -0.36
CA THR A 28 -6.57 5.14 -0.04
C THR A 28 -5.75 3.96 -0.56
N VAL A 29 -6.01 2.81 0.03
CA VAL A 29 -5.38 1.56 -0.39
C VAL A 29 -6.37 0.81 -1.27
N ARG A 30 -5.93 0.42 -2.46
CA ARG A 30 -6.77 -0.36 -3.36
C ARG A 30 -6.62 -1.85 -3.14
N ASP A 31 -5.39 -2.31 -3.07
CA ASP A 31 -5.14 -3.71 -2.81
C ASP A 31 -3.83 -3.87 -2.06
N ILE A 32 -3.68 -5.02 -1.46
CA ILE A 32 -2.56 -5.32 -0.59
C ILE A 32 -2.05 -6.72 -0.88
N SER A 33 -0.81 -6.97 -0.51
CA SER A 33 -0.23 -8.30 -0.54
C SER A 33 0.79 -8.40 0.58
N ARG A 34 1.45 -9.54 0.68
CA ARG A 34 2.47 -9.72 1.72
C ARG A 34 3.58 -8.69 1.65
N VAL A 35 3.90 -8.23 0.45
CA VAL A 35 5.07 -7.38 0.25
C VAL A 35 4.75 -6.06 -0.43
N GLY A 36 3.50 -5.73 -0.65
CA GLY A 36 3.21 -4.51 -1.38
C GLY A 36 1.81 -3.97 -1.21
N LEU A 37 1.65 -2.75 -1.67
CA LEU A 37 0.39 -2.03 -1.63
C LEU A 37 0.19 -1.32 -2.95
N CYS A 38 -1.07 -1.21 -3.36
CA CYS A 38 -1.43 -0.29 -4.44
C CYS A 38 -2.19 0.86 -3.80
N LEU A 39 -1.65 2.05 -3.93
CA LEU A 39 -2.20 3.26 -3.33
C LEU A 39 -2.87 4.10 -4.39
N SER A 40 -3.97 4.75 -4.03
CA SER A 40 -4.67 5.60 -4.97
C SER A 40 -5.06 6.90 -4.30
N ASP A 41 -5.58 7.81 -5.10
CA ASP A 41 -6.06 9.13 -4.66
C ASP A 41 -4.95 9.98 -4.05
N LEU A 42 -3.71 9.75 -4.46
CA LEU A 42 -2.59 10.56 -4.01
C LEU A 42 -2.45 11.81 -4.85
N ALA A 43 -1.95 12.87 -4.25
CA ALA A 43 -1.69 14.11 -4.96
C ALA A 43 -0.65 13.86 -6.05
N LYS A 44 -0.89 14.40 -7.23
CA LYS A 44 -0.02 14.14 -8.38
C LYS A 44 1.41 14.59 -8.15
N ARG A 45 1.59 15.68 -7.40
CA ARG A 45 2.92 16.24 -7.18
C ARG A 45 3.68 15.59 -6.04
N PHE A 46 2.99 14.75 -5.28
CA PHE A 46 3.62 14.16 -4.10
C PHE A 46 4.71 13.17 -4.49
N GLY A 47 5.81 13.23 -3.79
CA GLY A 47 6.80 12.18 -3.85
C GLY A 47 7.63 12.11 -5.11
N LYS A 48 7.76 13.21 -5.83
CA LYS A 48 8.60 13.19 -7.02
C LYS A 48 10.06 13.03 -6.63
N ASN A 49 10.75 12.14 -7.33
CA ASN A 49 12.18 11.90 -7.15
C ASN A 49 12.53 11.40 -5.75
N ILE A 50 11.62 10.63 -5.16
CA ILE A 50 11.82 10.06 -3.83
C ILE A 50 11.95 8.56 -3.96
N ASP A 51 12.95 7.99 -3.28
CA ASP A 51 13.24 6.56 -3.35
C ASP A 51 12.47 5.75 -2.32
N ALA A 52 12.05 6.37 -1.25
CA ALA A 52 11.37 5.65 -0.17
C ALA A 52 10.42 6.56 0.57
N TYR A 53 9.36 5.96 1.10
CA TYR A 53 8.36 6.66 1.89
C TYR A 53 8.14 5.94 3.20
N VAL A 54 7.57 6.65 4.17
CA VAL A 54 6.99 6.02 5.35
C VAL A 54 5.48 6.07 5.19
N VAL A 55 4.84 4.94 5.40
CA VAL A 55 3.40 4.80 5.22
C VAL A 55 2.77 4.33 6.52
N VAL A 56 1.66 4.96 6.88
CA VAL A 56 0.79 4.46 7.95
C VAL A 56 -0.52 4.07 7.30
N ALA A 57 -0.82 2.78 7.32
CA ALA A 57 -2.07 2.25 6.79
C ALA A 57 -3.01 1.98 7.95
N SER A 58 -4.25 2.41 7.81
CA SER A 58 -5.20 2.25 8.90
C SER A 58 -6.59 1.90 8.39
N SER A 59 -7.28 1.06 9.15
CA SER A 59 -8.64 0.64 8.85
C SER A 59 -9.27 0.24 10.17
N GLU A 60 -10.32 0.93 10.59
CA GLU A 60 -10.99 0.67 11.85
C GLU A 60 -9.98 0.53 13.00
N ASP A 61 -9.76 -0.69 13.47
CA ASP A 61 -8.88 -0.94 14.61
C ASP A 61 -7.46 -1.30 14.21
N LEU A 62 -7.15 -1.28 12.91
CA LEU A 62 -5.84 -1.72 12.42
C LEU A 62 -4.97 -0.53 12.08
N HIS A 63 -3.73 -0.60 12.50
CA HIS A 63 -2.72 0.39 12.17
C HIS A 63 -1.42 -0.31 11.85
N PHE A 64 -0.85 0.03 10.70
CA PHE A 64 0.46 -0.51 10.30
C PHE A 64 1.33 0.64 9.85
N LYS A 65 2.58 0.64 10.30
CA LYS A 65 3.55 1.63 9.88
C LYS A 65 4.75 0.91 9.31
N PHE A 66 5.16 1.28 8.11
CA PHE A 66 6.32 0.67 7.48
C PHE A 66 6.91 1.57 6.42
N ARG A 67 8.10 1.21 6.00
CA ARG A 67 8.77 1.88 4.90
C ARG A 67 8.41 1.17 3.62
N VAL A 68 8.24 1.95 2.57
CA VAL A 68 7.91 1.39 1.26
C VAL A 68 8.77 2.06 0.21
N ARG A 69 8.91 1.37 -0.91
CA ARG A 69 9.65 1.85 -2.04
C ARG A 69 8.72 1.88 -3.23
N PRO A 70 8.64 3.00 -3.97
CA PRO A 70 7.76 3.05 -5.14
C PRO A 70 8.30 2.15 -6.25
N LYS A 71 7.39 1.41 -6.89
CA LYS A 71 7.74 0.52 -7.99
C LYS A 71 7.21 1.04 -9.32
N TRP A 72 6.05 1.65 -9.29
CA TRP A 72 5.46 2.23 -10.50
C TRP A 72 4.48 3.32 -10.08
N GLU A 73 4.18 4.17 -11.04
CA GLU A 73 3.26 5.29 -10.81
C GLU A 73 2.43 5.48 -12.05
N GLN A 74 1.16 5.77 -11.86
CA GLN A 74 0.25 6.04 -12.96
C GLN A 74 -0.57 7.28 -12.63
N ALA A 75 -0.39 8.33 -13.41
CA ALA A 75 -1.10 9.58 -13.20
C ALA A 75 -2.48 9.51 -13.84
N GLY A 76 -3.49 9.97 -13.10
CA GLY A 76 -4.82 10.18 -13.63
C GLY A 76 -5.05 11.65 -13.85
N ARG A 77 -6.32 12.05 -13.96
CA ARG A 77 -6.65 13.46 -14.19
C ARG A 77 -6.42 14.30 -12.93
N LEU A 78 -6.90 13.82 -11.81
CA LEU A 78 -6.90 14.61 -10.58
C LEU A 78 -5.94 14.07 -9.53
N SER A 79 -5.57 12.81 -9.64
CA SER A 79 -4.74 12.17 -8.66
C SER A 79 -3.91 11.09 -9.34
N LYS A 80 -3.15 10.34 -8.55
CA LYS A 80 -2.35 9.27 -9.11
C LYS A 80 -2.42 8.02 -8.26
N ARG A 81 -2.04 6.90 -8.87
CA ARG A 81 -1.85 5.63 -8.20
C ARG A 81 -0.37 5.33 -8.14
N VAL A 82 0.03 4.68 -7.06
CA VAL A 82 1.42 4.28 -6.90
C VAL A 82 1.44 2.87 -6.34
N GLY A 83 2.19 2.00 -7.00
CA GLY A 83 2.45 0.67 -6.46
C GLY A 83 3.72 0.73 -5.67
N VAL A 84 3.70 0.24 -4.44
CA VAL A 84 4.86 0.30 -3.55
C VAL A 84 5.17 -1.08 -3.03
N GLU A 85 6.45 -1.30 -2.74
CA GLU A 85 6.95 -2.50 -2.13
C GLU A 85 7.30 -2.20 -0.69
N ILE A 86 6.85 -3.07 0.23
CA ILE A 86 7.12 -2.88 1.65
C ILE A 86 8.52 -3.38 1.95
N HIS A 87 9.28 -2.54 2.63
CA HIS A 87 10.62 -2.90 3.08
C HIS A 87 10.51 -3.55 4.45
N GLU A 88 10.92 -4.79 4.56
CA GLU A 88 10.88 -5.54 5.82
C GLU A 88 9.48 -5.50 6.45
N PRO A 89 8.51 -6.17 5.84
CA PRO A 89 7.16 -6.15 6.39
C PRO A 89 7.14 -6.61 7.85
N PRO A 90 6.44 -5.88 8.73
CA PRO A 90 6.37 -6.31 10.12
C PRO A 90 5.59 -7.61 10.27
N PRO A 91 5.88 -8.40 11.30
CA PRO A 91 5.17 -9.67 11.48
C PRO A 91 3.66 -9.53 11.55
N GLN A 92 3.18 -8.46 12.17
CA GLN A 92 1.75 -8.23 12.27
C GLN A 92 1.11 -8.05 10.90
N TRP A 93 1.83 -7.42 9.98
CA TRP A 93 1.34 -7.27 8.62
C TRP A 93 1.24 -8.61 7.92
N THR A 94 2.29 -9.42 8.04
CA THR A 94 2.29 -10.74 7.43
C THR A 94 1.15 -11.60 7.98
N GLU A 95 0.94 -11.57 9.28
CA GLU A 95 -0.16 -12.33 9.88
C GLU A 95 -1.51 -11.88 9.37
N TYR A 96 -1.67 -10.56 9.28
CA TYR A 96 -2.92 -10.00 8.78
C TYR A 96 -3.19 -10.47 7.35
N ILE A 97 -2.19 -10.40 6.49
CA ILE A 97 -2.33 -10.81 5.10
C ILE A 97 -2.63 -12.31 5.00
N LEU A 98 -1.93 -13.12 5.76
CA LEU A 98 -2.19 -14.57 5.76
C LEU A 98 -3.62 -14.87 6.18
N SER A 99 -4.12 -14.14 7.14
CA SER A 99 -5.51 -14.27 7.59
C SER A 99 -6.47 -13.98 6.45
N LEU A 100 -6.22 -12.93 5.70
CA LEU A 100 -7.07 -12.57 4.57
C LEU A 100 -6.98 -13.59 3.43
N GLU A 101 -5.78 -14.06 3.15
CA GLU A 101 -5.60 -15.09 2.12
C GLU A 101 -6.36 -16.36 2.47
N SER A 102 -6.30 -16.74 3.74
CA SER A 102 -7.02 -17.92 4.21
C SER A 102 -8.52 -17.78 4.02
N LYS A 103 -9.06 -16.61 4.34
CA LYS A 103 -10.47 -16.36 4.14
C LYS A 103 -10.87 -16.42 2.68
N ARG A 104 -10.03 -15.92 1.80
CA ARG A 104 -10.35 -15.94 0.38
C ARG A 104 -10.37 -17.34 -0.19
N LYS A 105 -9.54 -18.22 0.32
CA LYS A 105 -9.48 -19.60 -0.16
C LYS A 105 -10.63 -20.45 0.33
N LYS A 106 -11.26 -20.03 1.38
CA LYS A 106 -12.43 -20.75 1.90
C LYS A 106 -13.61 -20.54 1.01
N LYS A 107 -14.29 -21.59 0.78
CA LYS A 107 -15.52 -21.55 -0.01
C LYS A 107 -16.65 -22.15 0.76
#